data_d9fe90fb393f9c349467fec2ee569a21
#
_entry.id   d9fe90fb393f9c349467fec2ee569a21
#
_cell.length_a   1.000
_cell.length_b   1.000
_cell.length_c   1.000
_cell.angle_alpha   90.00
_cell.angle_beta   90.00
_cell.angle_gamma   90.00
#
_symmetry.space_group_name_H-M   'P 1'
#
loop_
_entity.id
_entity.type
_entity.pdbx_description
1 polymer ?
#
loop_
_entity_poly.entity_id
_entity_poly.type
_entity_poly.pdbx_seq_one_letter_code
_entity_poly.pdbx_strand_id
1 'polypeptide(L)'
;MISYQTDGVEMPAIKKKETTGWVKEVAAGYGKKVGEIAYIFCSDDKILEVNQQYLQHDYYTDIITFDYCEGDKLSGDLFISLDTVRTNAEQFEQPYNRELHRVIIHGILHLCGINDKGPGEREIMEAAENKALSLLSL
;
A
#
# COMPACT_ATOMS: atom_id res chain seq x y z
N MET A 1 14.90 1.89 4.88
CA MET A 1 14.29 1.20 6.06
C MET A 1 12.77 1.29 5.98
N ILE A 2 12.08 0.18 6.22
CA ILE A 2 10.62 0.17 6.24
C ILE A 2 10.16 0.21 7.70
N SER A 3 9.30 1.17 8.04
CA SER A 3 8.70 1.26 9.37
C SER A 3 7.19 1.06 9.28
N TYR A 4 6.61 0.56 10.36
CA TYR A 4 5.17 0.30 10.47
C TYR A 4 4.68 1.02 11.73
N GLN A 5 3.74 1.94 11.52
CA GLN A 5 3.21 2.82 12.57
C GLN A 5 1.69 2.76 12.56
N THR A 6 1.09 3.22 13.65
CA THR A 6 -0.37 3.34 13.75
C THR A 6 -0.76 4.74 14.18
N ASP A 7 -1.93 5.16 13.77
CA ASP A 7 -2.54 6.43 14.20
C ASP A 7 -4.00 6.17 14.54
N GLY A 8 -4.30 6.03 15.83
CA GLY A 8 -5.65 5.83 16.33
C GLY A 8 -6.24 4.43 16.11
N VAL A 9 -5.44 3.46 15.70
CA VAL A 9 -5.87 2.08 15.47
C VAL A 9 -4.84 1.11 16.06
N GLU A 10 -5.25 -0.14 16.24
CA GLU A 10 -4.32 -1.19 16.65
C GLU A 10 -3.47 -1.65 15.46
N MET A 11 -2.24 -2.06 15.74
CA MET A 11 -1.35 -2.62 14.72
C MET A 11 -1.98 -3.90 14.16
N PRO A 12 -2.15 -3.99 12.83
CA PRO A 12 -2.67 -5.23 12.24
C PRO A 12 -1.70 -6.39 12.45
N ALA A 13 -2.23 -7.60 12.45
CA ALA A 13 -1.45 -8.81 12.67
C ALA A 13 -0.66 -9.18 11.42
N ILE A 14 0.40 -8.42 11.13
CA ILE A 14 1.31 -8.68 10.02
C ILE A 14 2.65 -9.17 10.55
N LYS A 15 3.30 -10.02 9.78
CA LYS A 15 4.66 -10.47 10.06
C LYS A 15 5.64 -9.44 9.46
N LYS A 16 6.01 -8.44 10.26
CA LYS A 16 6.75 -7.28 9.79
C LYS A 16 8.04 -7.64 9.05
N LYS A 17 8.82 -8.57 9.58
CA LYS A 17 10.07 -8.98 8.96
C LYS A 17 9.86 -9.63 7.59
N GLU A 18 8.88 -10.53 7.50
CA GLU A 18 8.54 -11.20 6.25
C GLU A 18 7.96 -10.22 5.23
N THR A 19 7.09 -9.33 5.69
CA THR A 19 6.49 -8.28 4.85
C THR A 19 7.56 -7.36 4.28
N THR A 20 8.51 -6.95 5.11
CA THR A 20 9.65 -6.11 4.67
C THR A 20 10.48 -6.81 3.61
N GLY A 21 10.82 -8.08 3.82
CA GLY A 21 11.57 -8.86 2.83
C GLY A 21 10.81 -9.00 1.52
N TRP A 22 9.52 -9.24 1.59
CA TRP A 22 8.66 -9.35 0.43
C TRP A 22 8.60 -8.04 -0.37
N VAL A 23 8.39 -6.92 0.32
CA VAL A 23 8.36 -5.59 -0.33
C VAL A 23 9.69 -5.33 -1.07
N LYS A 24 10.81 -5.63 -0.43
CA LYS A 24 12.14 -5.47 -1.04
C LYS A 24 12.30 -6.35 -2.28
N GLU A 25 11.83 -7.59 -2.20
CA GLU A 25 11.90 -8.53 -3.33
C GLU A 25 11.08 -8.04 -4.51
N VAL A 26 9.85 -7.57 -4.26
CA VAL A 26 8.99 -7.02 -5.31
C VAL A 26 9.63 -5.79 -5.94
N ALA A 27 10.14 -4.86 -5.14
CA ALA A 27 10.81 -3.66 -5.66
C ALA A 27 12.03 -4.02 -6.51
N ALA A 28 12.83 -4.99 -6.08
CA ALA A 28 14.01 -5.44 -6.82
C ALA A 28 13.64 -6.00 -8.20
N GLY A 29 12.47 -6.64 -8.32
CA GLY A 29 11.97 -7.12 -9.60
C GLY A 29 11.70 -6.02 -10.61
N TYR A 30 11.54 -4.77 -10.17
CA TYR A 30 11.38 -3.60 -11.02
C TYR A 30 12.67 -2.76 -11.11
N GLY A 31 13.79 -3.30 -10.63
CA GLY A 31 15.07 -2.58 -10.64
C GLY A 31 15.15 -1.46 -9.61
N LYS A 32 14.34 -1.52 -8.56
CA LYS A 32 14.26 -0.49 -7.53
C LYS A 32 14.84 -0.98 -6.21
N LYS A 33 15.31 -0.02 -5.41
CA LYS A 33 15.80 -0.25 -4.06
C LYS A 33 14.88 0.44 -3.06
N VAL A 34 14.64 -0.19 -1.91
CA VAL A 34 13.83 0.42 -0.86
C VAL A 34 14.71 1.37 -0.04
N GLY A 35 14.32 2.64 0.02
CA GLY A 35 14.91 3.65 0.90
C GLY A 35 14.11 3.77 2.19
N GLU A 36 13.63 4.99 2.50
CA GLU A 36 12.85 5.26 3.70
C GLU A 36 11.36 5.18 3.39
N ILE A 37 10.72 4.08 3.79
CA ILE A 37 9.29 3.84 3.61
C ILE A 37 8.63 3.79 4.99
N ALA A 38 7.60 4.60 5.19
CA ALA A 38 6.78 4.56 6.41
C ALA A 38 5.35 4.15 6.05
N TYR A 39 4.89 3.03 6.61
CA TYR A 39 3.49 2.64 6.57
C TYR A 39 2.81 3.16 7.82
N ILE A 40 1.72 3.93 7.66
CA ILE A 40 0.93 4.45 8.75
C ILE A 40 -0.48 3.87 8.63
N PHE A 41 -0.80 2.91 9.49
CA PHE A 41 -2.13 2.32 9.53
C PHE A 41 -3.04 3.24 10.34
N CYS A 42 -4.20 3.55 9.80
CA CYS A 42 -5.11 4.53 10.41
C CYS A 42 -6.58 4.14 10.15
N SER A 43 -7.48 5.00 10.63
CA SER A 43 -8.93 4.85 10.43
C SER A 43 -9.39 5.60 9.17
N ASP A 44 -10.65 5.38 8.78
CA ASP A 44 -11.29 6.13 7.71
C ASP A 44 -11.30 7.63 8.02
N ASP A 45 -11.58 8.02 9.27
CA ASP A 45 -11.60 9.43 9.65
C ASP A 45 -10.23 10.08 9.44
N LYS A 46 -9.17 9.39 9.82
CA LYS A 46 -7.81 9.91 9.65
C LYS A 46 -7.42 10.01 8.19
N ILE A 47 -7.74 9.00 7.38
CA ILE A 47 -7.36 9.05 5.96
C ILE A 47 -8.16 10.10 5.19
N LEU A 48 -9.41 10.33 5.59
CA LEU A 48 -10.22 11.42 5.04
C LEU A 48 -9.59 12.78 5.39
N GLU A 49 -9.16 12.97 6.65
CA GLU A 49 -8.47 14.17 7.10
C GLU A 49 -7.20 14.43 6.27
N VAL A 50 -6.38 13.41 6.07
CA VAL A 50 -5.16 13.50 5.27
C VAL A 50 -5.50 13.86 3.82
N ASN A 51 -6.52 13.24 3.26
CA ASN A 51 -6.97 13.49 1.89
C ASN A 51 -7.43 14.93 1.70
N GLN A 52 -8.22 15.47 2.65
CA GLN A 52 -8.69 16.84 2.63
C GLN A 52 -7.53 17.84 2.80
N GLN A 53 -6.64 17.58 3.75
CA GLN A 53 -5.58 18.52 4.15
C GLN A 53 -4.47 18.62 3.09
N TYR A 54 -4.07 17.50 2.49
CA TYR A 54 -2.89 17.45 1.61
C TYR A 54 -3.22 17.31 0.13
N LEU A 55 -4.35 16.68 -0.20
CA LEU A 55 -4.73 16.42 -1.60
C LEU A 55 -5.99 17.19 -2.02
N GLN A 56 -6.63 17.89 -1.07
CA GLN A 56 -7.86 18.66 -1.30
C GLN A 56 -9.00 17.80 -1.86
N HIS A 57 -9.00 16.51 -1.50
CA HIS A 57 -10.08 15.59 -1.83
C HIS A 57 -10.95 15.35 -0.60
N ASP A 58 -12.24 15.12 -0.82
CA ASP A 58 -13.23 14.92 0.24
C ASP A 58 -13.90 13.55 0.09
N TYR A 59 -13.10 12.47 0.10
CA TYR A 59 -13.62 11.12 0.01
C TYR A 59 -12.68 10.14 0.73
N TYR A 60 -13.24 8.97 1.09
CA TYR A 60 -12.47 7.89 1.69
C TYR A 60 -11.72 7.11 0.61
N THR A 61 -10.56 6.59 0.99
CA THR A 61 -9.75 5.71 0.15
C THR A 61 -9.06 4.67 1.02
N ASP A 62 -8.57 3.60 0.41
CA ASP A 62 -7.84 2.56 1.14
C ASP A 62 -6.38 2.97 1.43
N ILE A 63 -5.75 3.73 0.53
CA ILE A 63 -4.36 4.13 0.67
C ILE A 63 -4.11 5.52 0.08
N ILE A 64 -3.25 6.28 0.74
CA ILE A 64 -2.67 7.52 0.20
C ILE A 64 -1.16 7.37 0.21
N THR A 65 -0.54 7.61 -0.93
CA THR A 65 0.90 7.47 -1.12
C THR A 65 1.54 8.84 -1.36
N PHE A 66 2.45 9.23 -0.47
CA PHE A 66 3.31 10.40 -0.68
C PHE A 66 4.64 9.92 -1.22
N ASP A 67 4.97 10.32 -2.43
CA ASP A 67 6.13 9.85 -3.19
C ASP A 67 7.31 10.80 -2.98
N TYR A 68 8.37 10.29 -2.34
CA TYR A 68 9.63 11.01 -2.14
C TYR A 68 10.79 10.28 -2.83
N CYS A 69 10.48 9.49 -3.86
CA CYS A 69 11.48 8.67 -4.55
C CYS A 69 12.54 9.52 -5.25
N GLU A 70 13.78 9.02 -5.25
CA GLU A 70 14.89 9.63 -5.95
C GLU A 70 15.59 8.57 -6.80
N GLY A 71 15.56 8.74 -8.12
CA GLY A 71 16.13 7.75 -9.04
C GLY A 71 15.45 6.39 -8.88
N ASP A 72 16.25 5.36 -8.61
CA ASP A 72 15.75 4.00 -8.39
C ASP A 72 15.49 3.67 -6.92
N LYS A 73 15.64 4.66 -6.02
CA LYS A 73 15.44 4.50 -4.58
C LYS A 73 14.01 4.89 -4.21
N LEU A 74 13.23 3.94 -3.71
CA LEU A 74 11.85 4.18 -3.28
C LEU A 74 11.82 4.76 -1.88
N SER A 75 11.14 5.90 -1.73
CA SER A 75 10.92 6.55 -0.44
C SER A 75 9.53 7.15 -0.42
N GLY A 76 8.86 7.10 0.71
CA GLY A 76 7.53 7.67 0.81
C GLY A 76 6.83 7.34 2.12
N ASP A 77 5.70 8.03 2.32
CA ASP A 77 4.77 7.76 3.42
C ASP A 77 3.49 7.18 2.82
N LEU A 78 3.05 6.05 3.35
CA LEU A 78 1.88 5.34 2.86
C LEU A 78 0.86 5.22 4.01
N PHE A 79 -0.23 5.97 3.91
CA PHE A 79 -1.33 5.92 4.86
C PHE A 79 -2.34 4.89 4.38
N ILE A 80 -2.64 3.90 5.21
CA ILE A 80 -3.58 2.82 4.88
C ILE A 80 -4.72 2.83 5.89
N SER A 81 -5.96 2.97 5.40
CA SER A 81 -7.15 2.86 6.23
C SER A 81 -7.53 1.39 6.44
N LEU A 82 -7.40 0.91 7.67
CA LEU A 82 -7.78 -0.47 8.00
C LEU A 82 -9.29 -0.67 7.89
N ASP A 83 -10.08 0.38 8.09
CA ASP A 83 -11.54 0.31 7.94
C ASP A 83 -11.92 0.05 6.48
N THR A 84 -11.32 0.78 5.54
CA THR A 84 -11.57 0.61 4.10
C THR A 84 -11.02 -0.74 3.61
N VAL A 85 -9.87 -1.17 4.12
CA VAL A 85 -9.33 -2.50 3.79
C VAL A 85 -10.34 -3.58 4.18
N ARG A 86 -10.94 -3.50 5.37
CA ARG A 86 -11.96 -4.47 5.83
C ARG A 86 -13.19 -4.44 4.93
N THR A 87 -13.69 -3.25 4.60
CA THR A 87 -14.85 -3.10 3.72
C THR A 87 -14.57 -3.67 2.33
N ASN A 88 -13.39 -3.40 1.78
CA ASN A 88 -12.99 -3.93 0.48
C ASN A 88 -12.90 -5.45 0.50
N ALA A 89 -12.33 -6.02 1.56
CA ALA A 89 -12.23 -7.48 1.70
C ALA A 89 -13.61 -8.14 1.68
N GLU A 90 -14.57 -7.57 2.40
CA GLU A 90 -15.95 -8.05 2.41
C GLU A 90 -16.60 -7.91 1.03
N GLN A 91 -16.43 -6.76 0.40
CA GLN A 91 -17.03 -6.46 -0.91
C GLN A 91 -16.49 -7.38 -2.01
N PHE A 92 -15.19 -7.69 -1.99
CA PHE A 92 -14.55 -8.54 -2.99
C PHE A 92 -14.50 -10.01 -2.58
N GLU A 93 -15.12 -10.37 -1.46
CA GLU A 93 -15.15 -11.73 -0.93
C GLU A 93 -13.75 -12.34 -0.80
N GLN A 94 -12.80 -11.54 -0.27
CA GLN A 94 -11.43 -11.94 -0.03
C GLN A 94 -11.12 -11.94 1.47
N PRO A 95 -10.19 -12.79 1.92
CA PRO A 95 -9.72 -12.71 3.31
C PRO A 95 -9.13 -11.34 3.61
N TYR A 96 -9.39 -10.82 4.81
CA TYR A 96 -8.87 -9.53 5.25
C TYR A 96 -7.34 -9.44 5.08
N ASN A 97 -6.64 -10.48 5.48
CA ASN A 97 -5.18 -10.51 5.41
C ASN A 97 -4.66 -10.39 3.97
N ARG A 98 -5.34 -11.03 3.02
CA ARG A 98 -4.99 -10.93 1.60
C ARG A 98 -5.22 -9.52 1.08
N GLU A 99 -6.35 -8.91 1.40
CA GLU A 99 -6.66 -7.54 0.97
C GLU A 99 -5.68 -6.54 1.58
N LEU A 100 -5.33 -6.72 2.86
CA LEU A 100 -4.34 -5.85 3.51
C LEU A 100 -2.99 -5.91 2.79
N HIS A 101 -2.52 -7.09 2.44
CA HIS A 101 -1.25 -7.24 1.73
C HIS A 101 -1.34 -6.70 0.30
N ARG A 102 -2.49 -6.84 -0.35
CA ARG A 102 -2.72 -6.24 -1.67
C ARG A 102 -2.56 -4.73 -1.61
N VAL A 103 -3.13 -4.08 -0.60
CA VAL A 103 -3.03 -2.63 -0.42
C VAL A 103 -1.60 -2.22 -0.07
N ILE A 104 -0.94 -2.98 0.80
CA ILE A 104 0.47 -2.74 1.15
C ILE A 104 1.35 -2.71 -0.11
N ILE A 105 1.20 -3.70 -0.98
CA ILE A 105 2.04 -3.78 -2.17
C ILE A 105 1.61 -2.80 -3.26
N HIS A 106 0.32 -2.45 -3.30
CA HIS A 106 -0.20 -1.47 -4.26
C HIS A 106 0.58 -0.16 -4.19
N GLY A 107 0.82 0.34 -2.98
CA GLY A 107 1.59 1.57 -2.79
C GLY A 107 3.02 1.47 -3.30
N ILE A 108 3.66 0.33 -3.09
CA ILE A 108 5.02 0.08 -3.57
C ILE A 108 5.04 0.01 -5.11
N LEU A 109 4.07 -0.67 -5.70
CA LEU A 109 3.97 -0.75 -7.17
C LEU A 109 3.75 0.64 -7.77
N HIS A 110 2.95 1.47 -7.11
CA HIS A 110 2.75 2.86 -7.52
C HIS A 110 4.07 3.64 -7.48
N LEU A 111 4.87 3.48 -6.43
CA LEU A 111 6.19 4.11 -6.32
C LEU A 111 7.14 3.58 -7.40
N CYS A 112 6.97 2.35 -7.86
CA CYS A 112 7.74 1.78 -8.96
C CYS A 112 7.34 2.33 -10.34
N GLY A 113 6.29 3.16 -10.40
CA GLY A 113 5.85 3.79 -11.64
C GLY A 113 4.65 3.15 -12.30
N ILE A 114 4.02 2.17 -11.64
CA ILE A 114 2.79 1.55 -12.18
C ILE A 114 1.60 2.41 -11.77
N ASN A 115 0.88 2.93 -12.76
CA ASN A 115 -0.32 3.73 -12.54
C ASN A 115 -1.57 2.85 -12.58
N ASP A 116 -2.72 3.38 -12.14
CA ASP A 116 -3.96 2.62 -12.06
C ASP A 116 -5.21 3.38 -12.51
N LYS A 117 -5.04 4.62 -12.98
CA LYS A 117 -6.18 5.49 -13.32
C LYS A 117 -6.39 5.73 -14.80
N GLY A 118 -5.40 5.47 -15.64
CA GLY A 118 -5.50 5.63 -17.08
C GLY A 118 -6.13 4.42 -17.77
N PRO A 119 -6.44 4.53 -19.06
CA PRO A 119 -6.99 3.41 -19.82
C PRO A 119 -6.06 2.19 -19.81
N GLY A 120 -6.57 1.05 -19.39
CA GLY A 120 -5.81 -0.20 -19.30
C GLY A 120 -4.83 -0.29 -18.13
N GLU A 121 -4.62 0.81 -17.40
CA GLU A 121 -3.65 0.84 -16.30
C GLU A 121 -4.13 0.05 -15.07
N ARG A 122 -5.44 0.03 -14.83
CA ARG A 122 -6.01 -0.73 -13.70
C ARG A 122 -5.72 -2.23 -13.83
N GLU A 123 -5.86 -2.77 -15.03
CA GLU A 123 -5.60 -4.18 -15.31
C GLU A 123 -4.12 -4.51 -15.13
N ILE A 124 -3.23 -3.60 -15.53
CA ILE A 124 -1.79 -3.75 -15.35
C ILE A 124 -1.45 -3.75 -13.85
N MET A 125 -2.02 -2.82 -13.09
CA MET A 125 -1.81 -2.76 -11.64
C MET A 125 -2.34 -4.02 -10.96
N GLU A 126 -3.53 -4.47 -11.30
CA GLU A 126 -4.12 -5.67 -10.73
C GLU A 126 -3.27 -6.92 -11.02
N ALA A 127 -2.78 -7.04 -12.25
CA ALA A 127 -1.88 -8.15 -12.61
C ALA A 127 -0.58 -8.10 -11.81
N ALA A 128 -0.02 -6.91 -11.60
CA ALA A 128 1.19 -6.72 -10.79
C ALA A 128 0.94 -7.06 -9.33
N GLU A 129 -0.21 -6.66 -8.77
CA GLU A 129 -0.61 -7.02 -7.41
C GLU A 129 -0.73 -8.53 -7.24
N ASN A 130 -1.41 -9.19 -8.17
CA ASN A 130 -1.59 -10.65 -8.12
C ASN A 130 -0.26 -11.39 -8.22
N LYS A 131 0.64 -10.94 -9.08
CA LYS A 131 1.97 -11.51 -9.21
C LYS A 131 2.76 -11.37 -7.90
N ALA A 132 2.71 -10.18 -7.29
CA ALA A 132 3.38 -9.93 -6.02
C ALA A 132 2.80 -10.81 -4.90
N LEU A 133 1.47 -10.92 -4.83
CA LEU A 133 0.80 -11.75 -3.84
C LEU A 133 1.12 -13.24 -3.98
N SER A 134 1.43 -13.70 -5.19
CA SER A 134 1.81 -15.10 -5.42
C SER A 134 3.13 -15.47 -4.75
N LEU A 135 3.94 -14.49 -4.36
CA LEU A 135 5.20 -14.71 -3.65
C LEU A 135 5.00 -14.90 -2.14
N LEU A 136 3.79 -14.67 -1.65
CA LEU A 136 3.46 -14.83 -0.23
C LEU A 136 2.66 -16.10 0.01
N SER A 137 2.91 -16.73 1.17
CA SER A 137 2.08 -17.82 1.67
C SER A 137 1.08 -17.25 2.66
N LEU A 138 -0.06 -16.83 2.15
CA LEU A 138 -1.13 -16.26 2.97
C LEU A 138 -2.16 -17.31 3.39
#